data_249124f9808b44ae2f0b40c115a9ed2f
#
_entry.id   249124f9808b44ae2f0b40c115a9ed2f
#
_cell.length_a   1.000
_cell.length_b   1.000
_cell.length_c   1.000
_cell.angle_alpha   90.00
_cell.angle_beta   90.00
_cell.angle_gamma   90.00
#
_symmetry.space_group_name_H-M   'P 1'
#
loop_
_entity.id
_entity.type
_entity.pdbx_description
1 polymer ?
#
loop_
_entity_poly.entity_id
_entity_poly.type
_entity_poly.pdbx_seq_one_letter_code
_entity_poly.pdbx_strand_id
1 'polypeptide(L)'
;HSTRPIEYPVQAPKDADAMFDVLTYEKGASVLRMLEQHIGPIVFRDGVRDYLRAHAYGNADTNDLWVSLGKIAKQPVPQLMDGWIFQPGYPLITAELREGIELVLTQQRFTYLPNPSPATWQIPLKMRVAAGGKTNISRMLLTEKTTTVPLPRDWESVLINEEGHGFYRVRYSPDLLNRILSAGLDRLAATERFNLINDAWAITVAGLMPLTDYLDLTA
;
A
#
# COMPACT_ATOMS: atom_id res chain seq x y z
N HIS A 1 -5.59 19.85 6.31
CA HIS A 1 -6.52 18.94 5.63
C HIS A 1 -6.97 17.87 6.60
N SER A 2 -8.26 17.79 6.90
CA SER A 2 -8.86 16.71 7.68
C SER A 2 -8.91 15.45 6.80
N THR A 3 -8.43 14.33 7.30
CA THR A 3 -8.64 13.02 6.69
C THR A 3 -9.67 12.27 7.52
N ARG A 4 -10.53 11.49 6.88
CA ARG A 4 -11.55 10.66 7.51
C ARG A 4 -11.42 9.19 7.09
N PRO A 5 -12.05 8.26 7.82
CA PRO A 5 -12.26 6.90 7.33
C PRO A 5 -13.04 6.87 6.00
N ILE A 6 -12.96 5.76 5.26
CA ILE A 6 -13.83 5.55 4.09
C ILE A 6 -15.27 5.44 4.56
N GLU A 7 -15.49 4.67 5.61
CA GLU A 7 -16.80 4.46 6.21
C GLU A 7 -16.83 5.01 7.65
N TYR A 8 -17.93 5.68 8.01
CA TYR A 8 -18.23 6.15 9.34
C TYR A 8 -19.76 6.10 9.58
N PRO A 9 -20.25 6.12 10.84
CA PRO A 9 -21.67 6.03 11.12
C PRO A 9 -22.47 7.16 10.47
N VAL A 10 -23.48 6.82 9.68
CA VAL A 10 -24.46 7.74 9.09
C VAL A 10 -25.64 7.86 10.05
N GLN A 11 -25.82 9.05 10.66
CA GLN A 11 -26.89 9.32 11.63
C GLN A 11 -28.04 10.14 11.03
N ALA A 12 -27.77 10.89 9.96
CA ALA A 12 -28.73 11.74 9.30
C ALA A 12 -28.53 11.74 7.76
N PRO A 13 -29.57 12.08 6.97
CA PRO A 13 -29.43 12.13 5.49
C PRO A 13 -28.27 12.98 4.99
N LYS A 14 -27.95 14.09 5.64
CA LYS A 14 -26.81 14.95 5.30
C LYS A 14 -25.45 14.26 5.43
N ASP A 15 -25.34 13.25 6.29
CA ASP A 15 -24.11 12.49 6.49
C ASP A 15 -23.89 11.53 5.30
N ALA A 16 -24.98 11.03 4.70
CA ALA A 16 -24.91 10.22 3.50
C ALA A 16 -24.40 11.02 2.29
N ASP A 17 -24.89 12.27 2.12
CA ASP A 17 -24.39 13.15 1.04
C ASP A 17 -22.88 13.43 1.18
N ALA A 18 -22.39 13.58 2.40
CA ALA A 18 -20.98 13.83 2.67
C ALA A 18 -20.06 12.61 2.36
N MET A 19 -20.62 11.44 2.16
CA MET A 19 -19.86 10.23 1.74
C MET A 19 -19.61 10.19 0.24
N PHE A 20 -20.26 11.01 -0.58
CA PHE A 20 -20.02 11.11 -2.02
C PHE A 20 -18.83 12.02 -2.30
N ASP A 21 -17.62 11.58 -1.95
CA ASP A 21 -16.39 12.33 -2.12
C ASP A 21 -15.21 11.48 -2.61
N VAL A 22 -14.09 12.14 -2.89
CA VAL A 22 -12.83 11.53 -3.33
C VAL A 22 -12.34 10.43 -2.38
N LEU A 23 -12.53 10.58 -1.07
CA LEU A 23 -12.06 9.57 -0.11
C LEU A 23 -12.86 8.27 -0.23
N THR A 24 -14.17 8.36 -0.37
CA THR A 24 -15.00 7.17 -0.53
C THR A 24 -14.70 6.45 -1.86
N TYR A 25 -14.64 7.20 -2.96
CA TYR A 25 -14.48 6.60 -4.29
C TYR A 25 -13.03 6.25 -4.61
N GLU A 26 -12.10 7.20 -4.54
CA GLU A 26 -10.73 6.97 -5.03
C GLU A 26 -9.88 6.19 -4.03
N LYS A 27 -9.97 6.50 -2.73
CA LYS A 27 -9.33 5.66 -1.72
C LYS A 27 -9.96 4.27 -1.71
N GLY A 28 -11.29 4.17 -1.76
CA GLY A 28 -12.00 2.89 -1.80
C GLY A 28 -11.57 2.03 -2.99
N ALA A 29 -11.54 2.60 -4.20
CA ALA A 29 -11.08 1.89 -5.40
C ALA A 29 -9.63 1.45 -5.31
N SER A 30 -8.74 2.31 -4.79
CA SER A 30 -7.32 1.99 -4.62
C SER A 30 -7.10 0.86 -3.61
N VAL A 31 -7.83 0.86 -2.51
CA VAL A 31 -7.78 -0.20 -1.48
C VAL A 31 -8.34 -1.51 -2.03
N LEU A 32 -9.43 -1.48 -2.80
CA LEU A 32 -9.96 -2.66 -3.50
C LEU A 32 -8.95 -3.22 -4.51
N ARG A 33 -8.28 -2.35 -5.26
CA ARG A 33 -7.23 -2.77 -6.20
C ARG A 33 -6.05 -3.42 -5.50
N MET A 34 -5.61 -2.87 -4.37
CA MET A 34 -4.57 -3.47 -3.53
C MET A 34 -5.01 -4.85 -3.01
N LEU A 35 -6.26 -5.00 -2.54
CA LEU A 35 -6.80 -6.28 -2.11
C LEU A 35 -6.84 -7.30 -3.25
N GLU A 36 -7.31 -6.90 -4.43
CA GLU A 36 -7.32 -7.76 -5.63
C GLU A 36 -5.91 -8.29 -5.95
N GLN A 37 -4.89 -7.43 -5.90
CA GLN A 37 -3.50 -7.84 -6.13
C GLN A 37 -2.98 -8.78 -5.04
N HIS A 38 -3.46 -8.64 -3.80
CA HIS A 38 -3.07 -9.49 -2.69
C HIS A 38 -3.64 -10.91 -2.81
N ILE A 39 -4.96 -11.02 -2.99
CA ILE A 39 -5.63 -12.33 -3.04
C ILE A 39 -5.62 -12.97 -4.44
N GLY A 40 -5.32 -12.18 -5.45
CA GLY A 40 -5.28 -12.59 -6.86
C GLY A 40 -6.59 -12.30 -7.62
N PRO A 41 -6.50 -11.92 -8.92
CA PRO A 41 -7.64 -11.44 -9.69
C PRO A 41 -8.74 -12.48 -9.90
N ILE A 42 -8.39 -13.77 -10.00
CA ILE A 42 -9.37 -14.85 -10.16
C ILE A 42 -10.15 -15.04 -8.86
N VAL A 43 -9.46 -15.08 -7.72
CA VAL A 43 -10.07 -15.23 -6.38
C VAL A 43 -10.95 -14.03 -6.06
N PHE A 44 -10.48 -12.82 -6.36
CA PHE A 44 -11.24 -11.59 -6.18
C PHE A 44 -12.53 -11.61 -7.00
N ARG A 45 -12.44 -11.93 -8.30
CA ARG A 45 -13.62 -12.06 -9.19
C ARG A 45 -14.63 -13.07 -8.66
N ASP A 46 -14.15 -14.24 -8.23
CA ASP A 46 -15.02 -15.31 -7.75
C ASP A 46 -15.65 -14.96 -6.40
N GLY A 47 -14.94 -14.23 -5.54
CA GLY A 47 -15.47 -13.66 -4.30
C GLY A 47 -16.56 -12.61 -4.54
N VAL A 48 -16.38 -11.72 -5.51
CA VAL A 48 -17.43 -10.76 -5.95
C VAL A 48 -18.65 -11.49 -6.50
N ARG A 49 -18.45 -12.57 -7.26
CA ARG A 49 -19.57 -13.41 -7.74
C ARG A 49 -20.33 -14.09 -6.61
N ASP A 50 -19.62 -14.60 -5.59
CA ASP A 50 -20.26 -15.20 -4.40
C ASP A 50 -21.10 -14.16 -3.68
N TYR A 51 -20.55 -12.96 -3.43
CA TYR A 51 -21.25 -11.84 -2.85
C TYR A 51 -22.53 -11.45 -3.61
N LEU A 52 -22.45 -11.24 -4.93
CA LEU A 52 -23.59 -10.85 -5.75
C LEU A 52 -24.70 -11.92 -5.79
N ARG A 53 -24.32 -13.21 -5.74
CA ARG A 53 -25.30 -14.31 -5.68
C ARG A 53 -25.98 -14.40 -4.32
N ALA A 54 -25.22 -14.22 -3.25
CA ALA A 54 -25.73 -14.30 -1.87
C ALA A 54 -26.74 -13.19 -1.56
N HIS A 55 -26.55 -12.00 -2.17
CA HIS A 55 -27.38 -10.80 -1.94
C HIS A 55 -28.22 -10.40 -3.15
N ALA A 56 -28.49 -11.35 -4.08
CA ALA A 56 -29.29 -11.09 -5.27
C ALA A 56 -30.69 -10.58 -4.90
N TYR A 57 -31.09 -9.44 -5.49
CA TYR A 57 -32.37 -8.76 -5.22
C TYR A 57 -32.60 -8.35 -3.76
N GLY A 58 -31.55 -8.32 -2.94
CA GLY A 58 -31.56 -7.91 -1.54
C GLY A 58 -30.66 -6.71 -1.30
N ASN A 59 -30.51 -6.35 -0.02
CA ASN A 59 -29.57 -5.35 0.46
C ASN A 59 -28.32 -6.05 1.01
N ALA A 60 -27.21 -5.33 1.02
CA ALA A 60 -25.96 -5.78 1.58
C ALA A 60 -25.22 -4.62 2.25
N ASP A 61 -24.31 -4.90 3.15
CA ASP A 61 -23.39 -3.95 3.73
C ASP A 61 -21.93 -4.22 3.32
N THR A 62 -21.04 -3.36 3.78
CA THR A 62 -19.61 -3.44 3.48
C THR A 62 -18.99 -4.78 3.92
N ASN A 63 -19.39 -5.27 5.09
CA ASN A 63 -18.84 -6.52 5.66
C ASN A 63 -19.23 -7.76 4.84
N ASP A 64 -20.40 -7.76 4.22
CA ASP A 64 -20.87 -8.88 3.39
C ASP A 64 -19.91 -9.14 2.22
N LEU A 65 -19.36 -8.07 1.63
CA LEU A 65 -18.34 -8.18 0.59
C LEU A 65 -17.04 -8.79 1.12
N TRP A 66 -16.58 -8.33 2.29
CA TRP A 66 -15.34 -8.85 2.89
C TRP A 66 -15.47 -10.31 3.31
N VAL A 67 -16.61 -10.71 3.84
CA VAL A 67 -16.90 -12.11 4.20
C VAL A 67 -16.87 -12.99 2.96
N SER A 68 -17.51 -12.60 1.88
CA SER A 68 -17.53 -13.37 0.62
C SER A 68 -16.12 -13.49 0.01
N LEU A 69 -15.36 -12.40 -0.03
CA LEU A 69 -13.97 -12.42 -0.49
C LEU A 69 -13.08 -13.30 0.39
N GLY A 70 -13.23 -13.19 1.72
CA GLY A 70 -12.47 -13.99 2.69
C GLY A 70 -12.75 -15.49 2.58
N LYS A 71 -14.01 -15.86 2.39
CA LYS A 71 -14.45 -17.24 2.16
C LYS A 71 -13.76 -17.86 0.93
N ILE A 72 -13.75 -17.16 -0.20
CA ILE A 72 -13.15 -17.65 -1.44
C ILE A 72 -11.62 -17.60 -1.38
N ALA A 73 -11.05 -16.55 -0.79
CA ALA A 73 -9.60 -16.40 -0.61
C ALA A 73 -9.01 -17.35 0.44
N LYS A 74 -9.85 -17.87 1.35
CA LYS A 74 -9.43 -18.61 2.56
C LYS A 74 -8.45 -17.81 3.41
N GLN A 75 -8.71 -16.51 3.54
CA GLN A 75 -7.90 -15.53 4.27
C GLN A 75 -8.82 -14.64 5.12
N PRO A 76 -8.30 -14.03 6.20
CA PRO A 76 -9.08 -13.15 7.08
C PRO A 76 -9.27 -11.76 6.47
N VAL A 77 -9.93 -11.67 5.31
CA VAL A 77 -10.13 -10.40 4.57
C VAL A 77 -10.87 -9.35 5.40
N PRO A 78 -11.94 -9.68 6.19
CA PRO A 78 -12.57 -8.66 7.04
C PRO A 78 -11.56 -7.96 7.95
N GLN A 79 -10.74 -8.71 8.69
CA GLN A 79 -9.74 -8.17 9.62
C GLN A 79 -8.65 -7.35 8.90
N LEU A 80 -8.27 -7.78 7.69
CA LEU A 80 -7.35 -7.02 6.85
C LEU A 80 -7.95 -5.67 6.46
N MET A 81 -9.24 -5.65 6.10
CA MET A 81 -9.91 -4.46 5.56
C MET A 81 -10.31 -3.45 6.63
N ASP A 82 -10.53 -3.85 7.88
CA ASP A 82 -10.93 -2.96 8.99
C ASP A 82 -10.02 -1.74 9.11
N GLY A 83 -8.71 -1.93 9.09
CA GLY A 83 -7.73 -0.85 9.18
C GLY A 83 -7.76 0.11 7.98
N TRP A 84 -8.23 -0.33 6.81
CA TRP A 84 -8.29 0.49 5.60
C TRP A 84 -9.61 1.27 5.48
N ILE A 85 -10.70 0.68 5.96
CA ILE A 85 -12.05 1.22 5.83
C ILE A 85 -12.38 2.18 6.99
N PHE A 86 -12.10 1.77 8.23
CA PHE A 86 -12.49 2.51 9.42
C PHE A 86 -11.38 3.40 10.01
N GLN A 87 -10.16 3.34 9.47
CA GLN A 87 -9.04 4.16 9.95
C GLN A 87 -8.73 5.29 8.97
N PRO A 88 -8.59 6.56 9.45
CA PRO A 88 -8.25 7.69 8.61
C PRO A 88 -6.77 7.68 8.19
N GLY A 89 -6.49 8.14 6.98
CA GLY A 89 -5.12 8.20 6.43
C GLY A 89 -4.68 6.93 5.73
N TYR A 90 -3.38 6.80 5.56
CA TYR A 90 -2.71 5.66 4.92
C TYR A 90 -1.24 5.60 5.38
N PRO A 91 -0.56 4.47 5.24
CA PRO A 91 0.80 4.30 5.75
C PRO A 91 1.88 4.89 4.83
N LEU A 92 2.97 5.34 5.46
CA LEU A 92 4.30 5.47 4.87
C LEU A 92 5.14 4.29 5.36
N ILE A 93 5.76 3.58 4.43
CA ILE A 93 6.74 2.54 4.71
C ILE A 93 8.13 3.16 4.52
N THR A 94 8.93 3.20 5.57
CA THR A 94 10.34 3.53 5.47
C THR A 94 11.12 2.23 5.30
N ALA A 95 11.93 2.16 4.25
CA ALA A 95 12.79 1.04 3.92
C ALA A 95 14.25 1.44 4.13
N GLU A 96 14.94 0.72 5.00
CA GLU A 96 16.34 0.96 5.36
C GLU A 96 17.14 -0.33 5.27
N LEU A 97 18.43 -0.21 5.01
CA LEU A 97 19.35 -1.33 4.96
C LEU A 97 20.12 -1.40 6.27
N ARG A 98 20.11 -2.55 6.92
CA ARG A 98 20.92 -2.84 8.09
C ARG A 98 21.91 -3.95 7.79
N GLU A 99 23.18 -3.76 8.20
CA GLU A 99 24.28 -4.72 8.00
C GLU A 99 24.47 -5.18 6.54
N GLY A 100 23.97 -4.41 5.56
CA GLY A 100 24.12 -4.67 4.14
C GLY A 100 23.23 -5.78 3.56
N ILE A 101 22.55 -6.56 4.40
CA ILE A 101 21.75 -7.73 4.00
C ILE A 101 20.39 -7.84 4.70
N GLU A 102 20.04 -6.91 5.53
CA GLU A 102 18.74 -6.87 6.19
C GLU A 102 17.94 -5.66 5.75
N LEU A 103 16.82 -5.89 5.10
CA LEU A 103 15.84 -4.85 4.77
C LEU A 103 14.93 -4.63 5.96
N VAL A 104 15.03 -3.47 6.59
CA VAL A 104 14.18 -3.06 7.70
C VAL A 104 13.04 -2.21 7.16
N LEU A 105 11.81 -2.66 7.35
CA LEU A 105 10.58 -1.98 6.94
C LEU A 105 9.87 -1.45 8.18
N THR A 106 9.68 -0.15 8.26
CA THR A 106 8.95 0.49 9.35
C THR A 106 7.74 1.23 8.79
N GLN A 107 6.55 0.96 9.34
CA GLN A 107 5.34 1.67 8.97
C GLN A 107 4.98 2.77 9.96
N GLN A 108 4.47 3.87 9.43
CA GLN A 108 3.84 4.94 10.21
C GLN A 108 2.73 5.58 9.37
N ARG A 109 1.79 6.28 10.02
CA ARG A 109 0.81 7.08 9.28
C ARG A 109 1.51 8.20 8.53
N PHE A 110 1.23 8.34 7.22
CA PHE A 110 1.72 9.47 6.43
C PHE A 110 0.94 10.75 6.75
N THR A 111 1.66 11.85 6.96
CA THR A 111 1.10 13.20 7.12
C THR A 111 2.08 14.24 6.59
N TYR A 112 1.57 15.34 6.02
CA TYR A 112 2.40 16.46 5.56
C TYR A 112 2.91 17.34 6.70
N LEU A 113 2.19 17.38 7.82
CA LEU A 113 2.59 18.10 9.01
C LEU A 113 2.85 17.09 10.14
N PRO A 114 3.77 17.38 11.06
CA PRO A 114 4.02 16.52 12.20
C PRO A 114 2.72 16.23 12.97
N ASN A 115 2.32 14.98 12.97
CA ASN A 115 1.14 14.49 13.67
C ASN A 115 1.37 13.03 14.08
N PRO A 116 2.11 12.80 15.17
CA PRO A 116 2.38 11.45 15.65
C PRO A 116 1.09 10.66 15.86
N SER A 117 1.05 9.45 15.35
CA SER A 117 -0.10 8.55 15.47
C SER A 117 0.40 7.13 15.75
N PRO A 118 -0.22 6.41 16.68
CA PRO A 118 0.09 4.99 16.91
C PRO A 118 -0.52 4.08 15.84
N ALA A 119 -1.25 4.64 14.88
CA ALA A 119 -1.96 3.87 13.87
C ALA A 119 -1.02 3.02 13.02
N THR A 120 -1.36 1.75 12.89
CA THR A 120 -0.72 0.78 12.00
C THR A 120 -1.76 0.10 11.12
N TRP A 121 -1.32 -0.50 10.03
CA TRP A 121 -2.15 -1.23 9.08
C TRP A 121 -1.63 -2.64 8.90
N GLN A 122 -2.49 -3.54 8.50
CA GLN A 122 -2.08 -4.77 7.84
C GLN A 122 -1.84 -4.43 6.36
N ILE A 123 -0.57 -4.37 5.94
CA ILE A 123 -0.21 -3.87 4.61
C ILE A 123 0.19 -5.04 3.71
N PRO A 124 -0.59 -5.35 2.65
CA PRO A 124 -0.15 -6.27 1.62
C PRO A 124 1.04 -5.70 0.86
N LEU A 125 2.21 -6.29 1.03
CA LEU A 125 3.43 -5.91 0.32
C LEU A 125 3.70 -6.87 -0.81
N LYS A 126 4.01 -6.32 -1.98
CA LYS A 126 4.61 -7.02 -3.10
C LYS A 126 5.97 -6.41 -3.37
N MET A 127 7.03 -7.22 -3.28
CA MET A 127 8.40 -6.76 -3.41
C MET A 127 9.08 -7.51 -4.55
N ARG A 128 9.93 -6.80 -5.30
CA ARG A 128 10.85 -7.34 -6.29
C ARG A 128 12.27 -7.21 -5.79
N VAL A 129 12.99 -8.32 -5.69
CA VAL A 129 14.41 -8.36 -5.33
C VAL A 129 15.19 -8.88 -6.53
N ALA A 130 16.13 -8.08 -7.03
CA ALA A 130 17.11 -8.50 -8.01
C ALA A 130 18.36 -9.02 -7.29
N ALA A 131 18.85 -10.21 -7.65
CA ALA A 131 20.03 -10.83 -7.08
C ALA A 131 20.66 -11.79 -8.09
N GLY A 132 21.98 -11.74 -8.30
CA GLY A 132 22.71 -12.64 -9.20
C GLY A 132 22.14 -12.71 -10.61
N GLY A 133 21.71 -11.57 -11.16
CA GLY A 133 21.08 -11.46 -12.49
C GLY A 133 19.67 -12.07 -12.59
N LYS A 134 19.07 -12.48 -11.48
CA LYS A 134 17.69 -13.01 -11.41
C LYS A 134 16.78 -12.05 -10.65
N THR A 135 15.50 -12.14 -10.96
CA THR A 135 14.47 -11.36 -10.26
C THR A 135 13.54 -12.29 -9.51
N ASN A 136 13.35 -12.04 -8.23
CA ASN A 136 12.40 -12.75 -7.38
C ASN A 136 11.32 -11.78 -6.90
N ILE A 137 10.05 -12.17 -7.06
CA ILE A 137 8.89 -11.42 -6.56
C ILE A 137 8.33 -12.17 -5.36
N SER A 138 8.25 -11.46 -4.24
CA SER A 138 7.67 -12.00 -3.00
C SER A 138 6.45 -11.19 -2.57
N ARG A 139 5.54 -11.87 -1.87
CA ARG A 139 4.36 -11.25 -1.23
C ARG A 139 4.42 -11.52 0.26
N MET A 140 4.11 -10.50 1.05
CA MET A 140 4.00 -10.63 2.49
C MET A 140 2.93 -9.69 3.04
N LEU A 141 2.45 -9.97 4.23
CA LEU A 141 1.59 -9.06 4.98
C LEU A 141 2.44 -8.40 6.08
N LEU A 142 2.64 -7.09 6.00
CA LEU A 142 3.31 -6.31 7.04
C LEU A 142 2.27 -5.96 8.11
N THR A 143 2.34 -6.60 9.27
CA THR A 143 1.40 -6.42 10.38
C THR A 143 2.02 -5.62 11.53
N GLU A 144 3.33 -5.75 11.70
CA GLU A 144 4.07 -5.11 12.78
C GLU A 144 4.50 -3.69 12.41
N LYS A 145 4.75 -2.87 13.42
CA LYS A 145 5.31 -1.53 13.22
C LYS A 145 6.65 -1.57 12.51
N THR A 146 7.47 -2.56 12.81
CA THR A 146 8.79 -2.77 12.17
C THR A 146 8.98 -4.26 11.89
N THR A 147 9.41 -4.58 10.69
CA THR A 147 9.70 -5.95 10.25
C THR A 147 11.05 -5.97 9.55
N THR A 148 11.85 -6.99 9.79
CA THR A 148 13.12 -7.22 9.11
C THR A 148 12.97 -8.38 8.13
N VAL A 149 13.42 -8.16 6.88
CA VAL A 149 13.41 -9.15 5.81
C VAL A 149 14.85 -9.42 5.39
N PRO A 150 15.34 -10.66 5.46
CA PRO A 150 16.68 -10.98 4.99
C PRO A 150 16.76 -10.87 3.47
N LEU A 151 17.84 -10.29 2.96
CA LEU A 151 18.15 -10.23 1.54
C LEU A 151 19.18 -11.31 1.17
N PRO A 152 19.18 -11.82 -0.06
CA PRO A 152 20.27 -12.64 -0.58
C PRO A 152 21.61 -11.90 -0.48
N ARG A 153 22.73 -12.62 -0.33
CA ARG A 153 24.05 -11.97 -0.22
C ARG A 153 24.47 -11.18 -1.45
N ASP A 154 23.99 -11.62 -2.61
CA ASP A 154 24.27 -11.06 -3.95
C ASP A 154 23.12 -10.18 -4.46
N TRP A 155 22.32 -9.60 -3.54
CA TRP A 155 21.24 -8.71 -3.92
C TRP A 155 21.77 -7.43 -4.59
N GLU A 156 21.07 -6.97 -5.61
CA GLU A 156 21.42 -5.80 -6.43
C GLU A 156 20.49 -4.63 -6.16
N SER A 157 19.17 -4.88 -6.17
CA SER A 157 18.15 -3.85 -5.90
C SER A 157 16.90 -4.47 -5.29
N VAL A 158 16.16 -3.64 -4.56
CA VAL A 158 14.85 -3.99 -3.97
C VAL A 158 13.85 -2.92 -4.34
N LEU A 159 12.74 -3.32 -4.95
CA LEU A 159 11.59 -2.46 -5.19
C LEU A 159 10.42 -2.92 -4.32
N ILE A 160 9.89 -2.02 -3.52
CA ILE A 160 8.67 -2.20 -2.74
C ILE A 160 7.51 -1.62 -3.55
N ASN A 161 6.32 -2.21 -3.43
CA ASN A 161 5.15 -1.88 -4.24
C ASN A 161 5.35 -2.25 -5.73
N GLU A 162 5.82 -3.47 -5.97
CA GLU A 162 5.91 -4.06 -7.31
C GLU A 162 4.58 -3.93 -8.04
N GLU A 163 4.61 -3.49 -9.31
CA GLU A 163 3.46 -3.11 -10.15
C GLU A 163 2.71 -1.85 -9.67
N GLY A 164 3.01 -1.31 -8.49
CA GLY A 164 2.51 -0.01 -8.06
C GLY A 164 1.06 0.06 -7.58
N HIS A 165 0.46 -1.07 -7.19
CA HIS A 165 -0.96 -1.14 -6.81
C HIS A 165 -1.23 -1.04 -5.31
N GLY A 166 -0.20 -0.99 -4.46
CA GLY A 166 -0.36 -0.80 -3.02
C GLY A 166 -0.78 0.62 -2.67
N PHE A 167 -1.75 0.78 -1.78
CA PHE A 167 -2.22 2.09 -1.31
C PHE A 167 -1.41 2.58 -0.11
N TYR A 168 -0.11 2.79 -0.30
CA TYR A 168 0.85 3.29 0.66
C TYR A 168 1.99 4.02 -0.05
N ARG A 169 2.72 4.85 0.68
CA ARG A 169 3.95 5.46 0.18
C ARG A 169 5.18 4.70 0.64
N VAL A 170 6.25 4.80 -0.13
CA VAL A 170 7.53 4.20 0.21
C VAL A 170 8.62 5.28 0.27
N ARG A 171 9.34 5.31 1.39
CA ARG A 171 10.56 6.10 1.57
C ARG A 171 11.74 5.15 1.61
N TYR A 172 12.57 5.22 0.63
CA TYR A 172 13.83 4.46 0.59
C TYR A 172 14.96 5.23 1.28
N SER A 173 15.85 4.51 1.96
CA SER A 173 17.16 5.09 2.33
C SER A 173 17.94 5.46 1.06
N PRO A 174 18.90 6.42 1.13
CA PRO A 174 19.68 6.81 -0.04
C PRO A 174 20.36 5.63 -0.74
N ASP A 175 20.90 4.67 0.01
CA ASP A 175 21.56 3.48 -0.55
C ASP A 175 20.61 2.61 -1.35
N LEU A 176 19.39 2.37 -0.85
CA LEU A 176 18.37 1.60 -1.55
C LEU A 176 17.88 2.32 -2.79
N LEU A 177 17.64 3.63 -2.70
CA LEU A 177 17.22 4.44 -3.84
C LEU A 177 18.28 4.45 -4.94
N ASN A 178 19.55 4.69 -4.59
CA ASN A 178 20.65 4.68 -5.54
C ASN A 178 20.79 3.34 -6.26
N ARG A 179 20.54 2.21 -5.60
CA ARG A 179 20.57 0.90 -6.24
C ARG A 179 19.41 0.70 -7.21
N ILE A 180 18.21 1.21 -6.88
CA ILE A 180 17.06 1.20 -7.82
C ILE A 180 17.41 2.00 -9.07
N LEU A 181 17.95 3.21 -8.92
CA LEU A 181 18.32 4.09 -10.03
C LEU A 181 19.45 3.50 -10.88
N SER A 182 20.48 2.94 -10.24
CA SER A 182 21.61 2.30 -10.93
C SER A 182 21.22 1.04 -11.68
N ALA A 183 20.16 0.34 -11.27
CA ALA A 183 19.63 -0.80 -12.01
C ALA A 183 18.94 -0.41 -13.32
N GLY A 184 18.60 0.88 -13.49
CA GLY A 184 17.99 1.47 -14.68
C GLY A 184 16.47 1.66 -14.54
N LEU A 185 16.01 2.86 -14.81
CA LEU A 185 14.59 3.24 -14.75
C LEU A 185 13.74 2.56 -15.84
N ASP A 186 14.35 2.12 -16.93
CA ASP A 186 13.74 1.35 -18.00
C ASP A 186 13.26 -0.05 -17.54
N ARG A 187 13.84 -0.56 -16.46
CA ARG A 187 13.41 -1.82 -15.81
C ARG A 187 12.17 -1.66 -14.94
N LEU A 188 11.76 -0.43 -14.67
CA LEU A 188 10.56 -0.12 -13.90
C LEU A 188 9.35 0.02 -14.83
N ALA A 189 8.20 -0.53 -14.42
CA ALA A 189 6.93 -0.26 -15.08
C ALA A 189 6.56 1.23 -14.96
N ALA A 190 5.70 1.73 -15.85
CA ALA A 190 5.29 3.14 -15.81
C ALA A 190 4.66 3.55 -14.47
N THR A 191 3.85 2.66 -13.88
CA THR A 191 3.24 2.84 -12.55
C THR A 191 4.27 2.88 -11.43
N GLU A 192 5.34 2.08 -11.52
CA GLU A 192 6.42 2.04 -10.54
C GLU A 192 7.25 3.34 -10.59
N ARG A 193 7.59 3.81 -11.79
CA ARG A 193 8.25 5.12 -11.99
C ARG A 193 7.40 6.27 -11.45
N PHE A 194 6.10 6.26 -11.78
CA PHE A 194 5.16 7.25 -11.26
C PHE A 194 5.14 7.26 -9.73
N ASN A 195 5.01 6.08 -9.10
CA ASN A 195 4.98 5.97 -7.65
C ASN A 195 6.29 6.44 -7.02
N LEU A 196 7.46 6.08 -7.59
CA LEU A 196 8.76 6.52 -7.09
C LEU A 196 8.85 8.04 -7.03
N ILE A 197 8.47 8.74 -8.11
CA ILE A 197 8.49 10.20 -8.19
C ILE A 197 7.42 10.84 -7.30
N ASN A 198 6.20 10.29 -7.30
CA ASN A 198 5.10 10.81 -6.49
C ASN A 198 5.36 10.63 -4.99
N ASP A 199 5.93 9.50 -4.59
CA ASP A 199 6.31 9.27 -3.18
C ASP A 199 7.45 10.21 -2.78
N ALA A 200 8.48 10.35 -3.61
CA ALA A 200 9.58 11.28 -3.38
C ALA A 200 9.08 12.72 -3.23
N TRP A 201 8.18 13.18 -4.10
CA TRP A 201 7.56 14.49 -3.98
C TRP A 201 6.81 14.66 -2.66
N ALA A 202 5.94 13.71 -2.33
CA ALA A 202 5.13 13.79 -1.13
C ALA A 202 5.98 13.80 0.15
N ILE A 203 7.03 12.99 0.24
CA ILE A 203 7.96 12.98 1.39
C ILE A 203 8.83 14.23 1.44
N THR A 204 9.17 14.85 0.29
CA THR A 204 9.84 16.15 0.24
C THR A 204 8.94 17.26 0.81
N VAL A 205 7.69 17.33 0.37
CA VAL A 205 6.70 18.29 0.92
C VAL A 205 6.46 18.07 2.42
N ALA A 206 6.53 16.83 2.89
CA ALA A 206 6.43 16.50 4.31
C ALA A 206 7.73 16.78 5.11
N GLY A 207 8.79 17.30 4.47
CA GLY A 207 10.08 17.60 5.13
C GLY A 207 10.91 16.36 5.48
N LEU A 208 10.60 15.20 4.88
CA LEU A 208 11.25 13.91 5.13
C LEU A 208 12.36 13.58 4.11
N MET A 209 12.49 14.40 3.05
CA MET A 209 13.53 14.32 2.03
C MET A 209 13.96 15.76 1.67
N PRO A 210 15.25 16.03 1.50
CA PRO A 210 15.72 17.31 0.97
C PRO A 210 15.18 17.57 -0.44
N LEU A 211 14.86 18.83 -0.77
CA LEU A 211 14.41 19.20 -2.11
C LEU A 211 15.49 18.92 -3.18
N THR A 212 16.76 19.06 -2.81
CA THR A 212 17.89 18.72 -3.70
C THR A 212 17.84 17.27 -4.17
N ASP A 213 17.60 16.34 -3.25
CA ASP A 213 17.54 14.91 -3.54
C ASP A 213 16.36 14.56 -4.47
N TYR A 214 15.23 15.27 -4.31
CA TYR A 214 14.11 15.16 -5.24
C TYR A 214 14.44 15.69 -6.64
N LEU A 215 15.12 16.83 -6.73
CA LEU A 215 15.54 17.41 -8.01
C LEU A 215 16.55 16.49 -8.73
N ASP A 216 17.49 15.93 -7.99
CA ASP A 216 18.47 14.96 -8.54
C ASP A 216 17.77 13.67 -9.05
N LEU A 217 16.69 13.23 -8.36
CA LEU A 217 15.89 12.09 -8.82
C LEU A 217 15.15 12.35 -10.13
N THR A 218 14.82 13.61 -10.43
CA THR A 218 14.00 14.01 -11.60
C THR A 218 14.79 14.59 -12.75
N ALA A 219 16.10 14.78 -12.58
CA ALA A 219 17.01 15.28 -13.61
C ALA A 219 17.37 14.17 -14.62
#